data_735f635e23df9bb430e0ac50fec9c403
#
_entry.id   735f635e23df9bb430e0ac50fec9c403
#
_cell.length_a   1.000
_cell.length_b   1.000
_cell.length_c   1.000
_cell.angle_alpha   90.00
_cell.angle_beta   90.00
_cell.angle_gamma   90.00
#
_symmetry.space_group_name_H-M   'P 1'
#
loop_
_entity.id
_entity.type
_entity.pdbx_description
1 polymer ?
#
loop_
_entity_poly.entity_id
_entity_poly.type
_entity_poly.pdbx_seq_one_letter_code
_entity_poly.pdbx_strand_id
1 'polypeptide(L)'
;VTYQKGPEYFIEAAAKVLKRCNNVRFVMAGSGDMLNRCIRHVARLGISDRFHFTGFLRGKEVHKMFALSDVYVMPSISEPFGISPLEAMQTNVPSIISKQSGCAEILKYALKVDFWDVDAMSDAIYGLLQYPAISQLAARCGYDEVNSIKWNDVAAKIKGIYQEVIDKK
;
A
#
# COMPACT_ATOMS: atom_id res chain seq x y z
N VAL A 1 0.33 3.57 -12.97
CA VAL A 1 -1.14 3.60 -12.78
C VAL A 1 -1.76 2.73 -13.87
N THR A 2 -1.97 1.47 -13.56
CA THR A 2 -2.52 0.45 -14.46
C THR A 2 -3.73 -0.22 -13.79
N TYR A 3 -4.56 -0.91 -14.58
CA TYR A 3 -5.74 -1.61 -14.07
C TYR A 3 -5.43 -2.57 -12.90
N GLN A 4 -4.35 -3.35 -13.02
CA GLN A 4 -3.93 -4.30 -11.98
C GLN A 4 -3.65 -3.66 -10.61
N LYS A 5 -3.30 -2.38 -10.58
CA LYS A 5 -3.01 -1.65 -9.34
C LYS A 5 -4.27 -1.08 -8.66
N GLY A 6 -5.45 -1.25 -9.25
CA GLY A 6 -6.74 -0.86 -8.68
C GLY A 6 -6.91 0.63 -8.38
N PRO A 7 -6.41 1.56 -9.21
CA PRO A 7 -6.40 2.98 -8.86
C PRO A 7 -7.80 3.57 -8.68
N GLU A 8 -8.81 3.02 -9.35
CA GLU A 8 -10.18 3.51 -9.25
C GLU A 8 -10.78 3.21 -7.88
N TYR A 9 -10.48 2.05 -7.28
CA TYR A 9 -10.93 1.72 -5.92
C TYR A 9 -10.34 2.67 -4.87
N PHE A 10 -9.08 3.06 -5.04
CA PHE A 10 -8.46 4.07 -4.19
C PHE A 10 -9.14 5.44 -4.31
N ILE A 11 -9.49 5.86 -5.52
CA ILE A 11 -10.18 7.14 -5.77
C ILE A 11 -11.58 7.13 -5.11
N GLU A 12 -12.32 6.02 -5.26
CA GLU A 12 -13.63 5.88 -4.62
C GLU A 12 -13.53 5.88 -3.09
N ALA A 13 -12.54 5.18 -2.53
CA ALA A 13 -12.29 5.19 -1.08
C ALA A 13 -11.92 6.61 -0.60
N ALA A 14 -11.07 7.33 -1.34
CA ALA A 14 -10.70 8.70 -1.05
C ALA A 14 -11.93 9.63 -1.01
N ALA A 15 -12.84 9.50 -1.98
CA ALA A 15 -14.07 10.27 -2.00
C ALA A 15 -14.97 10.00 -0.78
N LYS A 16 -15.01 8.75 -0.29
CA LYS A 16 -15.75 8.40 0.93
C LYS A 16 -15.10 8.98 2.19
N VAL A 17 -13.77 8.91 2.29
CA VAL A 17 -13.02 9.51 3.41
C VAL A 17 -13.25 11.02 3.46
N LEU A 18 -13.23 11.71 2.32
CA LEU A 18 -13.41 13.17 2.26
C LEU A 18 -14.82 13.63 2.70
N LYS A 19 -15.82 12.77 2.64
CA LYS A 19 -17.15 13.05 3.22
C LYS A 19 -17.14 13.09 4.75
N ARG A 20 -16.15 12.45 5.38
CA ARG A 20 -16.03 12.31 6.86
C ARG A 20 -14.93 13.23 7.42
N CYS A 21 -13.90 13.53 6.64
CA CYS A 21 -12.75 14.31 7.07
C CYS A 21 -12.18 15.11 5.87
N ASN A 22 -12.21 16.44 5.95
CA ASN A 22 -11.72 17.33 4.87
C ASN A 22 -10.25 17.72 5.04
N ASN A 23 -9.62 17.45 6.16
CA ASN A 23 -8.21 17.75 6.38
C ASN A 23 -7.30 16.61 5.92
N VAL A 24 -7.57 16.08 4.72
CA VAL A 24 -6.81 14.98 4.12
C VAL A 24 -6.45 15.35 2.69
N ARG A 25 -5.27 14.93 2.26
CA ARG A 25 -4.83 14.98 0.87
C ARG A 25 -4.46 13.59 0.41
N PHE A 26 -4.89 13.24 -0.79
CA PHE A 26 -4.56 11.98 -1.42
C PHE A 26 -3.51 12.17 -2.49
N VAL A 27 -2.57 11.23 -2.56
CA VAL A 27 -1.49 11.27 -3.54
C VAL A 27 -1.47 9.94 -4.29
N MET A 28 -1.48 10.02 -5.61
CA MET A 28 -1.29 8.86 -6.49
C MET A 28 0.05 9.02 -7.21
N ALA A 29 1.02 8.20 -6.82
CA ALA A 29 2.32 8.14 -7.46
C ALA A 29 2.34 7.09 -8.57
N GLY A 30 2.98 7.42 -9.68
CA GLY A 30 3.17 6.52 -10.80
C GLY A 30 2.63 7.05 -12.12
N SER A 31 2.93 6.31 -13.18
CA SER A 31 2.45 6.54 -14.54
C SER A 31 1.79 5.28 -15.09
N GLY A 32 1.08 5.38 -16.18
CA GLY A 32 0.43 4.25 -16.85
C GLY A 32 -0.80 4.67 -17.63
N ASP A 33 -1.37 3.70 -18.31
CA ASP A 33 -2.49 3.84 -19.24
C ASP A 33 -3.79 4.37 -18.59
N MET A 34 -3.97 4.11 -17.31
CA MET A 34 -5.16 4.58 -16.58
C MET A 34 -5.03 6.00 -16.00
N LEU A 35 -3.86 6.64 -16.05
CA LEU A 35 -3.65 7.94 -15.40
C LEU A 35 -4.68 8.99 -15.83
N ASN A 36 -4.89 9.17 -17.14
CA ASN A 36 -5.86 10.13 -17.65
C ASN A 36 -7.31 9.80 -17.26
N ARG A 37 -7.63 8.51 -17.15
CA ARG A 37 -8.95 8.06 -16.67
C ARG A 37 -9.12 8.39 -15.18
N CYS A 38 -8.10 8.16 -14.38
CA CYS A 38 -8.07 8.50 -12.95
C CYS A 38 -8.24 10.01 -12.71
N ILE A 39 -7.53 10.85 -13.48
CA ILE A 39 -7.67 12.31 -13.37
C ILE A 39 -9.10 12.75 -13.66
N ARG A 40 -9.72 12.23 -14.74
CA ARG A 40 -11.12 12.52 -15.04
C ARG A 40 -12.08 11.99 -13.99
N HIS A 41 -11.77 10.84 -13.37
CA HIS A 41 -12.60 10.27 -12.31
C HIS A 41 -12.57 11.16 -11.05
N VAL A 42 -11.39 11.59 -10.62
CA VAL A 42 -11.21 12.54 -9.50
C VAL A 42 -11.98 13.85 -9.74
N ALA A 43 -11.93 14.38 -10.99
CA ALA A 43 -12.65 15.59 -11.36
C ALA A 43 -14.18 15.39 -11.30
N ARG A 44 -14.69 14.26 -11.80
CA ARG A 44 -16.14 13.93 -11.72
C ARG A 44 -16.66 13.80 -10.29
N LEU A 45 -15.82 13.31 -9.37
CA LEU A 45 -16.16 13.21 -7.95
C LEU A 45 -16.02 14.54 -7.20
N GLY A 46 -15.50 15.59 -7.85
CA GLY A 46 -15.34 16.91 -7.25
C GLY A 46 -14.28 17.00 -6.16
N ILE A 47 -13.27 16.13 -6.20
CA ILE A 47 -12.21 16.04 -5.17
C ILE A 47 -10.82 16.44 -5.68
N SER A 48 -10.74 17.16 -6.81
CA SER A 48 -9.48 17.51 -7.46
C SER A 48 -8.56 18.39 -6.60
N ASP A 49 -9.11 19.23 -5.73
CA ASP A 49 -8.37 20.08 -4.80
C ASP A 49 -7.71 19.30 -3.66
N ARG A 50 -8.12 18.06 -3.45
CA ARG A 50 -7.64 17.15 -2.41
C ARG A 50 -6.85 15.96 -2.96
N PHE A 51 -6.69 15.87 -4.28
CA PHE A 51 -6.04 14.73 -4.91
C PHE A 51 -4.87 15.18 -5.81
N HIS A 52 -3.68 14.64 -5.57
CA HIS A 52 -2.47 14.99 -6.31
C HIS A 52 -1.92 13.78 -7.07
N PHE A 53 -1.52 13.99 -8.33
CA PHE A 53 -0.86 13.00 -9.18
C PHE A 53 0.61 13.42 -9.38
N THR A 54 1.56 12.63 -8.88
CA THR A 54 2.98 12.98 -8.93
C THR A 54 3.65 12.61 -10.25
N GLY A 55 3.05 11.72 -11.04
CA GLY A 55 3.78 10.99 -12.06
C GLY A 55 4.70 9.93 -11.45
N PHE A 56 5.66 9.45 -12.23
CA PHE A 56 6.56 8.38 -11.81
C PHE A 56 7.68 8.94 -10.92
N LEU A 57 7.81 8.42 -9.70
CA LEU A 57 8.86 8.77 -8.74
C LEU A 57 10.00 7.76 -8.79
N ARG A 58 11.24 8.21 -8.50
CA ARG A 58 12.44 7.36 -8.52
C ARG A 58 13.34 7.61 -7.31
N GLY A 59 13.98 6.54 -6.85
CA GLY A 59 15.03 6.60 -5.83
C GLY A 59 14.63 7.43 -4.61
N LYS A 60 15.35 8.50 -4.33
CA LYS A 60 15.13 9.36 -3.16
C LYS A 60 13.74 10.03 -3.11
N GLU A 61 13.09 10.22 -4.26
CA GLU A 61 11.74 10.81 -4.31
C GLU A 61 10.68 9.87 -3.72
N VAL A 62 10.84 8.56 -3.94
CA VAL A 62 9.96 7.53 -3.36
C VAL A 62 10.06 7.56 -1.83
N HIS A 63 11.27 7.55 -1.28
CA HIS A 63 11.48 7.63 0.17
C HIS A 63 10.93 8.92 0.77
N LYS A 64 11.13 10.07 0.09
CA LYS A 64 10.55 11.33 0.55
C LYS A 64 9.03 11.29 0.56
N MET A 65 8.41 10.69 -0.45
CA MET A 65 6.96 10.56 -0.52
C MET A 65 6.42 9.70 0.62
N PHE A 66 7.05 8.56 0.92
CA PHE A 66 6.67 7.75 2.08
C PHE A 66 6.84 8.53 3.39
N ALA A 67 7.99 9.19 3.59
CA ALA A 67 8.25 9.99 4.80
C ALA A 67 7.25 11.15 5.02
N LEU A 68 6.58 11.62 3.98
CA LEU A 68 5.52 12.64 4.05
C LEU A 68 4.11 12.05 4.19
N SER A 69 3.97 10.72 4.17
CA SER A 69 2.68 10.05 4.17
C SER A 69 2.32 9.59 5.57
N ASP A 70 1.06 9.78 5.97
CA ASP A 70 0.50 9.26 7.22
C ASP A 70 -0.03 7.83 7.04
N VAL A 71 -0.43 7.45 5.82
CA VAL A 71 -0.98 6.13 5.49
C VAL A 71 -0.58 5.78 4.05
N TYR A 72 -0.14 4.54 3.84
CA TYR A 72 0.08 3.98 2.52
C TYR A 72 -1.05 3.02 2.15
N VAL A 73 -1.51 3.06 0.89
CA VAL A 73 -2.59 2.18 0.39
C VAL A 73 -2.16 1.51 -0.91
N MET A 74 -2.26 0.19 -0.96
CA MET A 74 -2.03 -0.61 -2.16
C MET A 74 -3.28 -1.46 -2.48
N PRO A 75 -4.23 -0.94 -3.28
CA PRO A 75 -5.50 -1.59 -3.59
C PRO A 75 -5.39 -2.50 -4.84
N SER A 76 -4.27 -3.20 -4.99
CA SER A 76 -4.00 -3.98 -6.20
C SER A 76 -5.00 -5.13 -6.38
N ILE A 77 -5.53 -5.25 -7.59
CA ILE A 77 -6.40 -6.37 -8.02
C ILE A 77 -5.59 -7.66 -8.10
N SER A 78 -4.36 -7.54 -8.60
CA SER A 78 -3.40 -8.63 -8.69
C SER A 78 -1.99 -8.06 -8.51
N GLU A 79 -1.28 -8.57 -7.53
CA GLU A 79 0.08 -8.17 -7.22
C GLU A 79 0.87 -9.41 -6.81
N PRO A 80 1.82 -9.89 -7.62
CA PRO A 80 2.58 -11.12 -7.32
C PRO A 80 3.28 -11.09 -5.96
N PHE A 81 3.82 -9.95 -5.56
CA PHE A 81 4.40 -9.76 -4.23
C PHE A 81 4.02 -8.40 -3.65
N GLY A 82 4.53 -7.29 -4.20
CA GLY A 82 4.33 -5.92 -3.72
C GLY A 82 5.44 -5.46 -2.77
N ILE A 83 6.51 -4.87 -3.32
CA ILE A 83 7.63 -4.34 -2.53
C ILE A 83 7.25 -3.02 -1.85
N SER A 84 6.42 -2.22 -2.47
CA SER A 84 6.10 -0.87 -1.99
C SER A 84 5.46 -0.79 -0.59
N PRO A 85 4.63 -1.74 -0.13
CA PRO A 85 4.20 -1.75 1.27
C PRO A 85 5.36 -1.96 2.25
N LEU A 86 6.34 -2.79 1.89
CA LEU A 86 7.52 -3.00 2.73
C LEU A 86 8.36 -1.72 2.82
N GLU A 87 8.54 -1.00 1.71
CA GLU A 87 9.24 0.29 1.65
C GLU A 87 8.51 1.36 2.49
N ALA A 88 7.19 1.40 2.44
CA ALA A 88 6.38 2.29 3.27
C ALA A 88 6.54 1.96 4.77
N MET A 89 6.41 0.68 5.13
CA MET A 89 6.58 0.23 6.52
C MET A 89 8.01 0.47 7.04
N GLN A 90 9.05 0.38 6.20
CA GLN A 90 10.42 0.75 6.55
C GLN A 90 10.59 2.24 6.87
N THR A 91 9.67 3.08 6.45
CA THR A 91 9.63 4.51 6.80
C THR A 91 8.62 4.84 7.90
N ASN A 92 8.20 3.85 8.69
CA ASN A 92 7.20 3.96 9.75
C ASN A 92 5.82 4.45 9.24
N VAL A 93 5.43 4.07 8.03
CA VAL A 93 4.12 4.39 7.47
C VAL A 93 3.22 3.17 7.57
N PRO A 94 2.08 3.24 8.30
CA PRO A 94 1.14 2.16 8.38
C PRO A 94 0.54 1.89 7.00
N SER A 95 0.41 0.61 6.64
CA SER A 95 0.04 0.21 5.29
C SER A 95 -1.30 -0.53 5.26
N ILE A 96 -2.12 -0.17 4.29
CA ILE A 96 -3.36 -0.88 3.92
C ILE A 96 -3.09 -1.57 2.59
N ILE A 97 -3.28 -2.88 2.52
CA ILE A 97 -2.98 -3.68 1.34
C ILE A 97 -4.17 -4.52 0.92
N SER A 98 -4.23 -4.82 -0.37
CA SER A 98 -5.19 -5.80 -0.88
C SER A 98 -4.83 -7.21 -0.38
N LYS A 99 -5.83 -7.98 0.04
CA LYS A 99 -5.68 -9.41 0.36
C LYS A 99 -5.18 -10.24 -0.83
N GLN A 100 -5.38 -9.74 -2.06
CA GLN A 100 -4.98 -10.37 -3.32
C GLN A 100 -3.52 -10.07 -3.71
N SER A 101 -2.73 -9.50 -2.82
CA SER A 101 -1.29 -9.26 -3.02
C SER A 101 -0.46 -10.32 -2.30
N GLY A 102 0.64 -10.76 -2.92
CA GLY A 102 1.52 -11.78 -2.33
C GLY A 102 2.13 -11.37 -0.99
N CYS A 103 2.42 -10.08 -0.79
CA CYS A 103 2.90 -9.58 0.51
C CYS A 103 1.85 -9.72 1.62
N ALA A 104 0.56 -9.88 1.31
CA ALA A 104 -0.47 -10.11 2.30
C ALA A 104 -0.31 -11.46 3.04
N GLU A 105 0.37 -12.42 2.43
CA GLU A 105 0.67 -13.72 3.06
C GLU A 105 1.70 -13.60 4.18
N ILE A 106 2.62 -12.65 4.07
CA ILE A 106 3.74 -12.52 5.00
C ILE A 106 3.60 -11.35 5.98
N LEU A 107 3.00 -10.23 5.57
CA LEU A 107 2.85 -9.05 6.41
C LEU A 107 1.66 -9.24 7.39
N LYS A 108 1.94 -9.24 8.68
CA LYS A 108 0.93 -9.40 9.75
C LYS A 108 0.35 -8.07 10.20
N TYR A 109 1.17 -7.01 10.16
CA TYR A 109 0.82 -5.69 10.69
C TYR A 109 0.35 -4.68 9.63
N ALA A 110 0.29 -5.08 8.36
CA ALA A 110 -0.48 -4.35 7.36
C ALA A 110 -1.98 -4.65 7.52
N LEU A 111 -2.83 -3.64 7.43
CA LEU A 111 -4.28 -3.81 7.37
C LEU A 111 -4.63 -4.42 5.99
N LYS A 112 -5.48 -5.44 5.99
CA LYS A 112 -5.81 -6.19 4.78
C LYS A 112 -7.29 -6.03 4.44
N VAL A 113 -7.57 -5.52 3.24
CA VAL A 113 -8.92 -5.33 2.72
C VAL A 113 -9.05 -6.05 1.37
N ASP A 114 -10.25 -6.41 0.98
CA ASP A 114 -10.48 -6.81 -0.39
C ASP A 114 -10.44 -5.58 -1.29
N PHE A 115 -9.77 -5.66 -2.46
CA PHE A 115 -9.55 -4.48 -3.31
C PHE A 115 -10.86 -3.83 -3.78
N TRP A 116 -11.93 -4.62 -3.92
CA TRP A 116 -13.27 -4.14 -4.32
C TRP A 116 -14.10 -3.59 -3.16
N ASP A 117 -13.70 -3.87 -1.91
CA ASP A 117 -14.41 -3.37 -0.73
C ASP A 117 -13.97 -1.95 -0.41
N VAL A 118 -14.54 -1.02 -1.16
CA VAL A 118 -14.26 0.41 -1.03
C VAL A 118 -14.66 0.95 0.34
N ASP A 119 -15.68 0.37 0.97
CA ASP A 119 -16.13 0.77 2.31
C ASP A 119 -15.12 0.36 3.35
N ALA A 120 -14.69 -0.89 3.39
CA ALA A 120 -13.63 -1.34 4.30
C ALA A 120 -12.32 -0.59 4.09
N MET A 121 -11.96 -0.28 2.83
CA MET A 121 -10.78 0.52 2.52
C MET A 121 -10.89 1.95 3.07
N SER A 122 -12.03 2.61 2.87
CA SER A 122 -12.27 3.96 3.38
C SER A 122 -12.29 3.99 4.90
N ASP A 123 -12.86 2.99 5.56
CA ASP A 123 -12.89 2.87 7.01
C ASP A 123 -11.50 2.62 7.59
N ALA A 124 -10.68 1.79 6.94
CA ALA A 124 -9.30 1.56 7.35
C ALA A 124 -8.46 2.85 7.23
N ILE A 125 -8.57 3.59 6.12
CA ILE A 125 -7.89 4.89 5.95
C ILE A 125 -8.34 5.86 7.04
N TYR A 126 -9.65 6.04 7.21
CA TYR A 126 -10.21 6.94 8.20
C TYR A 126 -9.79 6.56 9.62
N GLY A 127 -9.80 5.27 9.95
CA GLY A 127 -9.39 4.76 11.25
C GLY A 127 -7.94 5.09 11.58
N LEU A 128 -7.02 4.87 10.64
CA LEU A 128 -5.61 5.22 10.82
C LEU A 128 -5.38 6.73 10.95
N LEU A 129 -6.17 7.56 10.26
CA LEU A 129 -6.06 9.02 10.36
C LEU A 129 -6.67 9.56 11.66
N GLN A 130 -7.75 8.97 12.17
CA GLN A 130 -8.48 9.47 13.34
C GLN A 130 -7.95 8.96 14.68
N TYR A 131 -7.32 7.78 14.70
CA TYR A 131 -6.86 7.14 15.93
C TYR A 131 -5.33 7.03 15.96
N PRO A 132 -4.62 8.09 16.42
CA PRO A 132 -3.15 8.12 16.40
C PRO A 132 -2.49 6.94 17.10
N ALA A 133 -3.09 6.43 18.19
CA ALA A 133 -2.56 5.28 18.92
C ALA A 133 -2.55 4.00 18.05
N ILE A 134 -3.60 3.78 17.25
CA ILE A 134 -3.69 2.63 16.33
C ILE A 134 -2.68 2.81 15.19
N SER A 135 -2.63 4.01 14.63
CA SER A 135 -1.69 4.34 13.53
C SER A 135 -0.23 4.14 13.97
N GLN A 136 0.15 4.68 15.13
CA GLN A 136 1.50 4.54 15.68
C GLN A 136 1.86 3.09 16.00
N LEU A 137 0.91 2.32 16.54
CA LEU A 137 1.12 0.90 16.81
C LEU A 137 1.33 0.13 15.51
N ALA A 138 0.47 0.33 14.51
CA ALA A 138 0.59 -0.32 13.21
C ALA A 138 1.91 0.05 12.51
N ALA A 139 2.29 1.32 12.53
CA ALA A 139 3.55 1.81 11.97
C ALA A 139 4.76 1.15 12.63
N ARG A 140 4.83 1.16 13.98
CA ARG A 140 5.94 0.59 14.74
C ARG A 140 6.06 -0.92 14.55
N CYS A 141 4.95 -1.64 14.73
CA CYS A 141 4.95 -3.10 14.54
C CYS A 141 5.29 -3.49 13.11
N GLY A 142 4.79 -2.72 12.12
CA GLY A 142 5.12 -2.91 10.73
C GLY A 142 6.59 -2.66 10.43
N TYR A 143 7.18 -1.61 10.98
CA TYR A 143 8.61 -1.31 10.87
C TYR A 143 9.46 -2.46 11.42
N ASP A 144 9.15 -2.95 12.63
CA ASP A 144 9.88 -4.05 13.26
C ASP A 144 9.76 -5.34 12.42
N GLU A 145 8.55 -5.63 11.90
CA GLU A 145 8.29 -6.78 11.06
C GLU A 145 9.13 -6.76 9.78
N VAL A 146 9.08 -5.68 8.99
CA VAL A 146 9.79 -5.64 7.71
C VAL A 146 11.30 -5.64 7.88
N ASN A 147 11.82 -5.06 8.95
CA ASN A 147 13.26 -5.09 9.26
C ASN A 147 13.73 -6.47 9.74
N SER A 148 12.83 -7.35 10.16
CA SER A 148 13.13 -8.75 10.50
C SER A 148 13.25 -9.65 9.26
N ILE A 149 12.68 -9.25 8.11
CA ILE A 149 12.71 -10.02 6.85
C ILE A 149 14.08 -9.88 6.20
N LYS A 150 14.84 -10.97 6.12
CA LYS A 150 16.19 -10.97 5.57
C LYS A 150 16.32 -11.91 4.37
N TRP A 151 16.98 -11.47 3.34
CA TRP A 151 17.29 -12.27 2.16
C TRP A 151 18.07 -13.55 2.51
N ASN A 152 18.96 -13.48 3.52
CA ASN A 152 19.72 -14.63 3.97
C ASN A 152 18.84 -15.78 4.48
N ASP A 153 17.72 -15.47 5.15
CA ASP A 153 16.80 -16.48 5.65
C ASP A 153 16.05 -17.17 4.50
N VAL A 154 15.68 -16.40 3.48
CA VAL A 154 15.07 -16.94 2.25
C VAL A 154 16.06 -17.83 1.50
N ALA A 155 17.29 -17.37 1.32
CA ALA A 155 18.35 -18.13 0.67
C ALA A 155 18.68 -19.42 1.41
N ALA A 156 18.70 -19.39 2.75
CA ALA A 156 18.91 -20.59 3.57
C ALA A 156 17.80 -21.62 3.38
N LYS A 157 16.52 -21.18 3.33
CA LYS A 157 15.38 -22.08 3.04
C LYS A 157 15.50 -22.74 1.67
N ILE A 158 15.83 -21.96 0.63
CA ILE A 158 16.00 -22.48 -0.73
C ILE A 158 17.14 -23.52 -0.76
N LYS A 159 18.28 -23.20 -0.11
CA LYS A 159 19.41 -24.14 -0.01
C LYS A 159 19.00 -25.44 0.69
N GLY A 160 18.21 -25.35 1.76
CA GLY A 160 17.68 -26.54 2.46
C GLY A 160 16.84 -27.43 1.55
N ILE A 161 15.94 -26.83 0.76
CA ILE A 161 15.11 -27.59 -0.20
C ILE A 161 15.98 -28.29 -1.25
N TYR A 162 17.02 -27.63 -1.76
CA TYR A 162 17.94 -28.27 -2.71
C TYR A 162 18.68 -29.46 -2.08
N GLN A 163 19.11 -29.32 -0.83
CA GLN A 163 19.78 -30.41 -0.12
C GLN A 163 18.85 -31.62 0.08
N GLU A 164 17.59 -31.38 0.50
CA GLU A 164 16.59 -32.43 0.65
C GLU A 164 16.33 -33.22 -0.64
N VAL A 165 16.36 -32.54 -1.80
CA VAL A 165 16.13 -33.20 -3.11
C VAL A 165 17.36 -34.00 -3.51
N ILE A 166 18.58 -33.53 -3.19
CA ILE A 166 19.82 -34.26 -3.47
C ILE A 166 19.92 -35.52 -2.61
N ASP A 167 19.60 -35.40 -1.32
CA ASP A 167 19.70 -36.49 -0.36
C ASP A 167 18.66 -37.62 -0.57
N LYS A 168 17.59 -37.33 -1.33
CA LYS A 168 16.54 -38.32 -1.71
C LYS A 168 16.88 -39.14 -2.96
N LYS A 169 18.03 -38.89 -3.60
CA LYS A 169 18.55 -39.67 -4.73
C LYS A 169 19.54 -40.70 -4.24
#